data_322bdb2ce22b207e70861d0b2d134277
#
_entry.id   322bdb2ce22b207e70861d0b2d134277
#
_cell.length_a   1.000
_cell.length_b   1.000
_cell.length_c   1.000
_cell.angle_alpha   90.00
_cell.angle_beta   90.00
_cell.angle_gamma   90.00
#
_symmetry.space_group_name_H-M   'P 1'
#
loop_
_entity.id
_entity.type
_entity.pdbx_description
1 polymer ?
#
loop_
_entity_poly.entity_id
_entity_poly.type
_entity_poly.pdbx_seq_one_letter_code
_entity_poly.pdbx_strand_id
1 'polypeptide(L)'
;MERKIFLAARLLTALWAVVATPSAWAASDLLGQVIEGARKEGGIDAVLPSSLTPDGVAKIEKAIAGKYGVSLKINYTPARSYPQLTSQAISEFRARVTPSYDIHVSSDSNMYDAAEGGVLEKIDWAPLLPEGTPPNVGQFSGQSVAVYTGHVGLLYHPQVIPPREAPASLSDLGSLKWKGKFVIFPYTDLYTAYALLYGKSRILTDLNALMKNGAVVDTYPSAFRRYTLGEYPMILITSAFYSQAEKKGIPARFKSLDFAYLTTHQLGVRKNARHPNAARLLIAFMSGPEAHRIWENEIGNGNAFYPDSYERQLALEAQKTGLKSFRWAEWPGALEFMGSKASDELAKEMGMILRGQ
;
A
#
# COMPACT_ATOMS: atom_id res chain seq x y z
N MET A 1 -53.44 -49.39 52.39
CA MET A 1 -52.33 -48.57 52.92
C MET A 1 -51.59 -47.96 51.71
N GLU A 2 -52.05 -46.81 51.28
CA GLU A 2 -51.47 -46.09 50.11
C GLU A 2 -50.71 -44.90 50.59
N ARG A 3 -49.42 -44.86 50.25
CA ARG A 3 -48.59 -43.67 50.45
C ARG A 3 -48.60 -42.78 49.23
N LYS A 4 -49.14 -41.56 49.36
CA LYS A 4 -49.07 -40.50 48.37
C LYS A 4 -47.72 -39.84 48.46
N ILE A 5 -46.97 -39.85 47.34
CA ILE A 5 -45.73 -39.11 47.17
C ILE A 5 -46.06 -37.78 46.52
N PHE A 6 -45.79 -36.65 47.20
CA PHE A 6 -45.85 -35.29 46.66
C PHE A 6 -44.56 -34.97 45.93
N LEU A 7 -44.68 -34.71 44.62
CA LEU A 7 -43.57 -34.21 43.79
C LEU A 7 -43.65 -32.67 43.81
N ALA A 8 -42.66 -32.03 44.42
CA ALA A 8 -42.50 -30.57 44.39
C ALA A 8 -41.66 -30.19 43.16
N ALA A 9 -42.30 -29.60 42.17
CA ALA A 9 -41.59 -28.99 41.04
C ALA A 9 -40.96 -27.66 41.45
N ARG A 10 -39.60 -27.57 41.45
CA ARG A 10 -38.87 -26.33 41.59
C ARG A 10 -38.67 -25.74 40.19
N LEU A 11 -39.32 -24.59 39.91
CA LEU A 11 -39.01 -23.75 38.79
C LEU A 11 -37.66 -23.04 39.05
N LEU A 12 -36.63 -23.40 38.30
CA LEU A 12 -35.40 -22.62 38.21
C LEU A 12 -35.58 -21.57 37.11
N THR A 13 -35.82 -20.33 37.51
CA THR A 13 -35.70 -19.14 36.64
C THR A 13 -34.21 -18.85 36.45
N ALA A 14 -33.68 -19.20 35.26
CA ALA A 14 -32.34 -18.81 34.88
C ALA A 14 -32.36 -17.33 34.48
N LEU A 15 -31.82 -16.44 35.34
CA LEU A 15 -31.47 -15.07 34.98
C LEU A 15 -30.28 -15.12 34.03
N TRP A 16 -30.50 -14.84 32.76
CA TRP A 16 -29.41 -14.53 31.83
C TRP A 16 -28.93 -13.09 32.14
N ALA A 17 -27.87 -12.98 32.89
CA ALA A 17 -27.12 -11.73 33.01
C ALA A 17 -26.40 -11.50 31.68
N VAL A 18 -26.88 -10.53 30.89
CA VAL A 18 -26.16 -9.98 29.74
C VAL A 18 -24.93 -9.28 30.31
N VAL A 19 -23.81 -9.99 30.29
CA VAL A 19 -22.50 -9.40 30.58
C VAL A 19 -22.14 -8.57 29.34
N ALA A 20 -22.49 -7.28 29.34
CA ALA A 20 -22.00 -6.33 28.37
C ALA A 20 -20.47 -6.32 28.47
N THR A 21 -19.79 -6.75 27.42
CA THR A 21 -18.33 -6.79 27.39
C THR A 21 -17.78 -5.37 27.50
N PRO A 22 -16.86 -5.07 28.43
CA PRO A 22 -16.33 -3.72 28.64
C PRO A 22 -15.55 -3.14 27.43
N SER A 23 -15.25 -3.97 26.44
CA SER A 23 -14.46 -3.58 25.25
C SER A 23 -15.15 -2.60 24.31
N ALA A 24 -16.48 -2.70 24.11
CA ALA A 24 -17.19 -1.84 23.15
C ALA A 24 -17.37 -0.41 23.66
N TRP A 25 -17.54 -0.20 24.96
CA TRP A 25 -17.65 1.12 25.58
C TRP A 25 -16.31 1.87 25.58
N ALA A 26 -15.21 1.17 25.87
CA ALA A 26 -13.87 1.75 25.83
C ALA A 26 -13.43 2.15 24.42
N ALA A 27 -13.82 1.38 23.40
CA ALA A 27 -13.53 1.69 22.00
C ALA A 27 -14.27 2.91 21.48
N SER A 28 -15.55 3.08 21.84
CA SER A 28 -16.35 4.27 21.47
C SER A 28 -15.83 5.53 22.13
N ASP A 29 -15.26 5.43 23.34
CA ASP A 29 -14.66 6.54 24.06
C ASP A 29 -13.35 7.01 23.41
N LEU A 30 -12.48 6.11 22.95
CA LEU A 30 -11.20 6.46 22.32
C LEU A 30 -11.40 7.21 20.98
N LEU A 31 -12.29 6.72 20.11
CA LEU A 31 -12.60 7.42 18.86
C LEU A 31 -13.21 8.80 19.14
N GLY A 32 -14.10 8.91 20.12
CA GLY A 32 -14.67 10.18 20.56
C GLY A 32 -13.61 11.17 21.03
N GLN A 33 -12.64 10.73 21.82
CA GLN A 33 -11.52 11.55 22.29
C GLN A 33 -10.65 12.02 21.12
N VAL A 34 -10.36 11.15 20.15
CA VAL A 34 -9.60 11.51 18.94
C VAL A 34 -10.36 12.55 18.10
N ILE A 35 -11.67 12.39 17.92
CA ILE A 35 -12.51 13.34 17.19
C ILE A 35 -12.50 14.72 17.86
N GLU A 36 -12.70 14.78 19.20
CA GLU A 36 -12.67 16.02 19.94
C GLU A 36 -11.28 16.68 19.95
N GLY A 37 -10.21 15.86 20.04
CA GLY A 37 -8.84 16.33 19.91
C GLY A 37 -8.58 16.94 18.54
N ALA A 38 -8.96 16.24 17.45
CA ALA A 38 -8.83 16.72 16.08
C ALA A 38 -9.63 18.02 15.83
N ARG A 39 -10.82 18.15 16.44
CA ARG A 39 -11.63 19.39 16.36
C ARG A 39 -10.89 20.56 17.01
N LYS A 40 -10.23 20.35 18.14
CA LYS A 40 -9.45 21.40 18.82
C LYS A 40 -8.18 21.75 18.05
N GLU A 41 -7.53 20.75 17.43
CA GLU A 41 -6.34 20.96 16.61
C GLU A 41 -6.66 21.69 15.29
N GLY A 42 -7.83 21.47 14.69
CA GLY A 42 -8.38 22.20 13.53
C GLY A 42 -7.65 22.01 12.21
N GLY A 43 -6.44 21.47 12.22
CA GLY A 43 -5.61 21.27 11.05
C GLY A 43 -4.52 20.22 11.23
N ILE A 44 -3.82 19.92 10.16
CA ILE A 44 -2.73 18.95 10.13
C ILE A 44 -1.72 19.29 9.03
N ASP A 45 -0.43 19.17 9.31
CA ASP A 45 0.63 19.24 8.33
C ASP A 45 0.93 17.82 7.80
N ALA A 46 0.44 17.50 6.61
CA ALA A 46 0.49 16.15 6.09
C ALA A 46 1.28 16.05 4.78
N VAL A 47 2.35 15.24 4.79
CA VAL A 47 2.94 14.73 3.56
C VAL A 47 2.19 13.46 3.16
N LEU A 48 1.59 13.48 1.96
CA LEU A 48 0.76 12.39 1.45
C LEU A 48 1.21 11.99 0.04
N PRO A 49 0.80 10.83 -0.48
CA PRO A 49 1.17 10.39 -1.83
C PRO A 49 0.92 11.48 -2.88
N SER A 50 1.89 11.71 -3.76
CA SER A 50 1.79 12.73 -4.82
C SER A 50 0.69 12.45 -5.84
N SER A 51 0.19 11.23 -5.90
CA SER A 51 -0.98 10.85 -6.69
C SER A 51 -2.29 11.43 -6.14
N LEU A 52 -2.34 11.80 -4.87
CA LEU A 52 -3.48 12.50 -4.28
C LEU A 52 -3.39 13.97 -4.66
N THR A 53 -4.22 14.39 -5.60
CA THR A 53 -4.26 15.78 -6.05
C THR A 53 -4.88 16.71 -4.98
N PRO A 54 -4.72 18.07 -5.09
CA PRO A 54 -5.44 18.99 -4.22
C PRO A 54 -6.96 18.77 -4.20
N ASP A 55 -7.57 18.40 -5.34
CA ASP A 55 -9.00 18.07 -5.41
C ASP A 55 -9.34 16.80 -4.61
N GLY A 56 -8.46 15.78 -4.66
CA GLY A 56 -8.58 14.58 -3.83
C GLY A 56 -8.51 14.90 -2.34
N VAL A 57 -7.61 15.81 -1.95
CA VAL A 57 -7.51 16.29 -0.56
C VAL A 57 -8.79 17.00 -0.12
N ALA A 58 -9.32 17.89 -0.95
CA ALA A 58 -10.58 18.60 -0.66
C ALA A 58 -11.77 17.63 -0.50
N LYS A 59 -11.81 16.55 -1.28
CA LYS A 59 -12.81 15.49 -1.12
C LYS A 59 -12.66 14.75 0.22
N ILE A 60 -11.43 14.47 0.65
CA ILE A 60 -11.15 13.86 1.95
C ILE A 60 -11.56 14.80 3.10
N GLU A 61 -11.19 16.09 3.04
CA GLU A 61 -11.62 17.09 4.03
C GLU A 61 -13.15 17.12 4.16
N LYS A 62 -13.87 17.17 3.03
CA LYS A 62 -15.33 17.18 2.98
C LYS A 62 -15.93 15.89 3.56
N ALA A 63 -15.35 14.73 3.24
CA ALA A 63 -15.83 13.44 3.72
C ALA A 63 -15.61 13.29 5.24
N ILE A 64 -14.46 13.73 5.76
CA ILE A 64 -14.18 13.77 7.20
C ILE A 64 -15.20 14.69 7.92
N ALA A 65 -15.47 15.88 7.36
CA ALA A 65 -16.46 16.79 7.92
C ALA A 65 -17.87 16.17 7.96
N GLY A 66 -18.27 15.49 6.88
CA GLY A 66 -19.57 14.80 6.81
C GLY A 66 -19.68 13.62 7.78
N LYS A 67 -18.61 12.84 7.94
CA LYS A 67 -18.61 11.62 8.76
C LYS A 67 -18.47 11.90 10.26
N TYR A 68 -17.57 12.81 10.63
CA TYR A 68 -17.18 13.04 12.03
C TYR A 68 -17.60 14.42 12.57
N GLY A 69 -18.17 15.29 11.73
CA GLY A 69 -18.51 16.66 12.12
C GLY A 69 -17.29 17.51 12.46
N VAL A 70 -16.13 17.20 11.90
CA VAL A 70 -14.85 17.90 12.14
C VAL A 70 -14.42 18.61 10.86
N SER A 71 -14.31 19.93 10.91
CA SER A 71 -13.67 20.71 9.85
C SER A 71 -12.16 20.63 10.04
N LEU A 72 -11.52 19.69 9.34
CA LEU A 72 -10.08 19.46 9.41
C LEU A 72 -9.40 20.06 8.19
N LYS A 73 -8.51 21.05 8.37
CA LYS A 73 -7.70 21.60 7.29
C LYS A 73 -6.45 20.77 7.08
N ILE A 74 -6.28 20.20 5.89
CA ILE A 74 -5.11 19.43 5.52
C ILE A 74 -4.12 20.31 4.76
N ASN A 75 -3.02 20.71 5.41
CA ASN A 75 -1.89 21.37 4.76
C ASN A 75 -1.08 20.31 3.99
N TYR A 76 -1.53 20.04 2.76
CA TYR A 76 -1.01 18.98 1.94
C TYR A 76 0.34 19.30 1.31
N THR A 77 1.31 18.42 1.49
CA THR A 77 2.57 18.41 0.75
C THR A 77 2.67 17.09 -0.04
N PRO A 78 2.84 17.12 -1.37
CA PRO A 78 3.00 15.91 -2.16
C PRO A 78 4.34 15.23 -1.87
N ALA A 79 4.32 13.94 -1.57
CA ALA A 79 5.51 13.13 -1.37
C ALA A 79 6.26 12.96 -2.69
N ARG A 80 7.52 13.40 -2.75
CA ARG A 80 8.36 13.30 -3.95
C ARG A 80 9.33 12.12 -3.91
N SER A 81 9.82 11.78 -2.71
CA SER A 81 10.79 10.71 -2.50
C SER A 81 10.63 10.13 -1.10
N TYR A 82 10.15 8.89 -1.01
CA TYR A 82 10.01 8.20 0.27
C TYR A 82 11.35 8.01 1.01
N PRO A 83 12.46 7.61 0.36
CA PRO A 83 13.75 7.52 1.05
C PRO A 83 14.19 8.85 1.69
N GLN A 84 14.01 9.97 0.99
CA GLN A 84 14.37 11.29 1.53
C GLN A 84 13.47 11.68 2.71
N LEU A 85 12.16 11.46 2.61
CA LEU A 85 11.20 11.71 3.71
C LEU A 85 11.53 10.86 4.94
N THR A 86 11.89 9.60 4.75
CA THR A 86 12.28 8.71 5.84
C THR A 86 13.58 9.16 6.50
N SER A 87 14.60 9.50 5.71
CA SER A 87 15.87 10.02 6.22
C SER A 87 15.69 11.34 6.98
N GLN A 88 14.86 12.25 6.46
CA GLN A 88 14.49 13.49 7.14
C GLN A 88 13.80 13.19 8.47
N ALA A 89 12.79 12.31 8.47
CA ALA A 89 12.04 11.94 9.65
C ALA A 89 12.94 11.39 10.77
N ILE A 90 13.88 10.50 10.43
CA ILE A 90 14.86 9.92 11.37
C ILE A 90 15.80 11.00 11.89
N SER A 91 16.26 11.90 11.02
CA SER A 91 17.17 13.00 11.40
C SER A 91 16.50 13.98 12.37
N GLU A 92 15.27 14.41 12.08
CA GLU A 92 14.47 15.28 12.95
C GLU A 92 14.24 14.64 14.32
N PHE A 93 13.90 13.36 14.36
CA PHE A 93 13.65 12.63 15.60
C PHE A 93 14.94 12.52 16.46
N ARG A 94 16.09 12.19 15.83
CA ARG A 94 17.38 12.13 16.52
C ARG A 94 17.82 13.48 17.04
N ALA A 95 17.55 14.55 16.30
CA ALA A 95 17.85 15.92 16.71
C ALA A 95 16.87 16.46 17.76
N ARG A 96 15.81 15.72 18.11
CA ARG A 96 14.73 16.10 19.04
C ARG A 96 14.06 17.43 18.67
N VAL A 97 13.93 17.70 17.38
CA VAL A 97 13.18 18.84 16.87
C VAL A 97 11.74 18.44 16.57
N THR A 98 10.85 19.43 16.55
CA THR A 98 9.45 19.21 16.17
C THR A 98 9.39 18.69 14.72
N PRO A 99 8.62 17.65 14.45
CA PRO A 99 8.47 17.11 13.09
C PRO A 99 7.96 18.16 12.10
N SER A 100 8.51 18.16 10.88
CA SER A 100 8.01 19.01 9.79
C SER A 100 6.60 18.63 9.36
N TYR A 101 6.22 17.36 9.54
CA TYR A 101 4.91 16.81 9.21
C TYR A 101 4.41 15.92 10.34
N ASP A 102 3.09 15.90 10.56
CA ASP A 102 2.46 15.08 11.60
C ASP A 102 2.34 13.61 11.19
N ILE A 103 2.33 13.35 9.86
CA ILE A 103 2.21 12.02 9.27
C ILE A 103 3.47 11.67 8.48
N HIS A 104 3.90 10.42 8.60
CA HIS A 104 4.88 9.79 7.70
C HIS A 104 4.14 8.93 6.68
N VAL A 105 4.49 9.09 5.39
CA VAL A 105 3.99 8.27 4.28
C VAL A 105 5.12 7.50 3.65
N SER A 106 4.90 6.20 3.37
CA SER A 106 5.91 5.41 2.69
C SER A 106 5.35 4.09 2.11
N SER A 107 6.19 3.41 1.33
CA SER A 107 6.02 2.00 0.99
C SER A 107 6.67 1.11 2.07
N ASP A 108 6.49 -0.22 1.95
CA ASP A 108 6.89 -1.19 2.99
C ASP A 108 8.33 -1.01 3.48
N SER A 109 9.32 -0.87 2.60
CA SER A 109 10.73 -0.76 2.96
C SER A 109 11.06 0.47 3.78
N ASN A 110 10.68 1.63 3.25
CA ASN A 110 10.97 2.89 3.93
C ASN A 110 10.09 3.08 5.18
N MET A 111 8.92 2.41 5.26
CA MET A 111 8.12 2.37 6.48
C MET A 111 8.77 1.51 7.55
N TYR A 112 9.40 0.41 7.16
CA TYR A 112 10.23 -0.41 8.06
C TYR A 112 11.38 0.42 8.65
N ASP A 113 12.12 1.16 7.82
CA ASP A 113 13.20 2.03 8.28
C ASP A 113 12.69 3.12 9.25
N ALA A 114 11.52 3.70 8.98
CA ALA A 114 10.89 4.68 9.87
C ALA A 114 10.49 4.06 11.20
N ALA A 115 9.96 2.84 11.18
CA ALA A 115 9.56 2.10 12.39
C ALA A 115 10.78 1.73 13.24
N GLU A 116 11.83 1.14 12.63
CA GLU A 116 13.10 0.81 13.30
C GLU A 116 13.85 2.08 13.78
N GLY A 117 13.76 3.16 13.01
CA GLY A 117 14.29 4.48 13.41
C GLY A 117 13.53 5.10 14.60
N GLY A 118 12.45 4.49 15.05
CA GLY A 118 11.68 4.87 16.24
C GLY A 118 10.85 6.15 16.07
N VAL A 119 10.61 6.61 14.84
CA VAL A 119 9.97 7.91 14.56
C VAL A 119 8.44 7.87 14.59
N LEU A 120 7.85 6.66 14.64
CA LEU A 120 6.40 6.45 14.58
C LEU A 120 5.80 6.15 15.95
N GLU A 121 4.58 6.61 16.17
CA GLU A 121 3.78 6.17 17.32
C GLU A 121 3.28 4.74 17.10
N LYS A 122 3.21 3.97 18.19
CA LYS A 122 2.52 2.68 18.20
C LYS A 122 1.10 2.89 18.71
N ILE A 123 0.12 2.58 17.87
CA ILE A 123 -1.30 2.86 18.11
C ILE A 123 -2.09 1.56 17.97
N ASP A 124 -3.02 1.34 18.88
CA ASP A 124 -4.09 0.36 18.66
C ASP A 124 -5.11 0.98 17.70
N TRP A 125 -5.04 0.58 16.45
CA TRP A 125 -5.91 1.14 15.40
C TRP A 125 -7.32 0.57 15.42
N ALA A 126 -7.51 -0.65 15.93
CA ALA A 126 -8.79 -1.34 15.85
C ALA A 126 -10.00 -0.51 16.31
N PRO A 127 -9.94 0.21 17.46
CA PRO A 127 -11.04 1.06 17.92
C PRO A 127 -11.20 2.36 17.17
N LEU A 128 -10.23 2.76 16.34
CA LEU A 128 -10.25 4.01 15.56
C LEU A 128 -10.72 3.81 14.12
N LEU A 129 -10.58 2.59 13.59
CA LEU A 129 -10.89 2.30 12.19
C LEU A 129 -12.39 2.38 11.93
N PRO A 130 -12.82 3.00 10.80
CA PRO A 130 -14.21 2.97 10.37
C PRO A 130 -14.75 1.55 10.22
N GLU A 131 -16.03 1.36 10.49
CA GLU A 131 -16.72 0.10 10.23
C GLU A 131 -16.54 -0.34 8.77
N GLY A 132 -16.32 -1.63 8.55
CA GLY A 132 -16.05 -2.21 7.23
C GLY A 132 -14.58 -2.08 6.78
N THR A 133 -13.70 -1.49 7.59
CA THR A 133 -12.26 -1.51 7.32
C THR A 133 -11.71 -2.92 7.55
N PRO A 134 -10.95 -3.51 6.61
CA PRO A 134 -10.33 -4.82 6.81
C PRO A 134 -9.40 -4.82 8.04
N PRO A 135 -9.44 -5.87 8.88
CA PRO A 135 -8.69 -5.89 10.15
C PRO A 135 -7.17 -5.94 9.96
N ASN A 136 -6.71 -6.35 8.78
CA ASN A 136 -5.29 -6.51 8.45
C ASN A 136 -4.65 -5.28 7.80
N VAL A 137 -5.31 -4.12 7.80
CA VAL A 137 -4.72 -2.86 7.32
C VAL A 137 -3.65 -2.32 8.28
N GLY A 138 -3.71 -2.65 9.57
CA GLY A 138 -2.66 -2.31 10.55
C GLY A 138 -1.36 -3.03 10.24
N GLN A 139 -0.24 -2.29 10.20
CA GLN A 139 1.07 -2.80 9.84
C GLN A 139 2.10 -2.45 10.93
N PHE A 140 3.26 -3.10 10.91
CA PHE A 140 4.39 -2.82 11.82
C PHE A 140 3.96 -2.71 13.29
N SER A 141 3.20 -3.69 13.77
CA SER A 141 2.71 -3.74 15.16
C SER A 141 1.95 -2.47 15.59
N GLY A 142 1.18 -1.86 14.68
CA GLY A 142 0.37 -0.67 14.93
C GLY A 142 1.10 0.66 14.68
N GLN A 143 2.32 0.65 14.16
CA GLN A 143 3.05 1.89 13.85
C GLN A 143 2.59 2.53 12.53
N SER A 144 1.88 1.80 11.67
CA SER A 144 1.32 2.32 10.43
C SER A 144 0.04 1.60 10.02
N VAL A 145 -0.65 2.16 9.04
CA VAL A 145 -1.87 1.62 8.44
C VAL A 145 -1.76 1.68 6.92
N ALA A 146 -2.12 0.59 6.26
CA ALA A 146 -2.19 0.51 4.81
C ALA A 146 -3.38 1.31 4.27
N VAL A 147 -3.13 2.18 3.31
CA VAL A 147 -4.18 3.03 2.69
C VAL A 147 -4.50 2.62 1.27
N TYR A 148 -3.53 2.14 0.52
CA TYR A 148 -3.73 1.51 -0.78
C TYR A 148 -2.60 0.53 -1.09
N THR A 149 -2.85 -0.33 -2.07
CA THR A 149 -1.87 -1.29 -2.60
C THR A 149 -1.74 -1.15 -4.10
N GLY A 150 -0.72 -1.75 -4.69
CA GLY A 150 -0.57 -1.81 -6.14
C GLY A 150 0.28 -3.00 -6.55
N HIS A 151 -0.21 -3.77 -7.53
CA HIS A 151 0.64 -4.77 -8.19
C HIS A 151 1.64 -4.11 -9.11
N VAL A 152 2.82 -4.70 -9.24
CA VAL A 152 3.77 -4.35 -10.30
C VAL A 152 3.84 -5.51 -11.28
N GLY A 153 3.64 -5.21 -12.55
CA GLY A 153 3.57 -6.24 -13.59
C GLY A 153 3.66 -5.65 -14.99
N LEU A 154 3.32 -6.48 -15.96
CA LEU A 154 3.34 -6.14 -17.37
C LEU A 154 1.97 -5.58 -17.80
N LEU A 155 1.94 -4.32 -18.25
CA LEU A 155 0.86 -3.74 -19.01
C LEU A 155 1.18 -3.93 -20.52
N TYR A 156 0.22 -4.46 -21.28
CA TYR A 156 0.42 -4.70 -22.70
C TYR A 156 -0.83 -4.45 -23.54
N HIS A 157 -0.64 -4.11 -24.81
CA HIS A 157 -1.72 -3.79 -25.75
C HIS A 157 -2.28 -5.08 -26.37
N PRO A 158 -3.52 -5.52 -26.06
CA PRO A 158 -4.05 -6.83 -26.43
C PRO A 158 -4.30 -7.01 -27.94
N GLN A 159 -4.45 -5.92 -28.69
CA GLN A 159 -4.60 -5.97 -30.15
C GLN A 159 -3.25 -6.12 -30.87
N VAL A 160 -2.13 -5.78 -30.21
CA VAL A 160 -0.77 -5.94 -30.74
C VAL A 160 -0.15 -7.23 -30.27
N ILE A 161 -0.44 -7.62 -29.03
CA ILE A 161 0.09 -8.81 -28.37
C ILE A 161 -1.09 -9.65 -27.88
N PRO A 162 -1.42 -10.74 -28.56
CA PRO A 162 -2.46 -11.65 -28.10
C PRO A 162 -2.16 -12.15 -26.68
N PRO A 163 -3.16 -12.28 -25.78
CA PRO A 163 -2.93 -12.67 -24.38
C PRO A 163 -2.13 -13.96 -24.18
N ARG A 164 -2.30 -14.94 -25.07
CA ARG A 164 -1.56 -16.22 -25.07
C ARG A 164 -0.06 -16.08 -25.41
N GLU A 165 0.30 -14.97 -26.04
CA GLU A 165 1.67 -14.71 -26.51
C GLU A 165 2.42 -13.73 -25.60
N ALA A 166 1.68 -13.07 -24.69
CA ALA A 166 2.25 -12.10 -23.74
C ALA A 166 3.27 -12.79 -22.81
N PRO A 167 4.44 -12.16 -22.57
CA PRO A 167 5.46 -12.67 -21.66
C PRO A 167 4.87 -13.12 -20.33
N ALA A 168 5.33 -14.23 -19.79
CA ALA A 168 4.91 -14.78 -18.51
C ALA A 168 5.97 -14.61 -17.42
N SER A 169 7.21 -14.30 -17.82
CA SER A 169 8.34 -14.09 -16.92
C SER A 169 9.15 -12.86 -17.36
N LEU A 170 9.98 -12.36 -16.45
CA LEU A 170 10.95 -11.31 -16.75
C LEU A 170 11.95 -11.79 -17.81
N SER A 171 12.36 -13.06 -17.72
CA SER A 171 13.25 -13.72 -18.66
C SER A 171 12.67 -13.77 -20.08
N ASP A 172 11.36 -13.95 -20.24
CA ASP A 172 10.70 -13.99 -21.56
C ASP A 172 10.89 -12.69 -22.34
N LEU A 173 10.94 -11.55 -21.66
CA LEU A 173 11.20 -10.23 -22.26
C LEU A 173 12.60 -10.15 -22.89
N GLY A 174 13.55 -11.00 -22.47
CA GLY A 174 14.86 -11.15 -23.08
C GLY A 174 14.86 -11.86 -24.44
N SER A 175 13.74 -12.45 -24.85
CA SER A 175 13.61 -13.12 -26.16
C SER A 175 13.68 -12.10 -27.32
N LEU A 176 14.35 -12.50 -28.43
CA LEU A 176 14.46 -11.68 -29.64
C LEU A 176 13.10 -11.25 -30.22
N LYS A 177 12.03 -12.02 -29.99
CA LYS A 177 10.65 -11.66 -30.34
C LYS A 177 10.26 -10.27 -29.82
N TRP A 178 10.77 -9.88 -28.65
CA TRP A 178 10.43 -8.66 -27.95
C TRP A 178 11.49 -7.55 -28.07
N LYS A 179 12.50 -7.75 -28.92
CA LYS A 179 13.60 -6.80 -29.08
C LYS A 179 13.10 -5.39 -29.36
N GLY A 180 13.43 -4.43 -28.45
CA GLY A 180 13.10 -3.02 -28.56
C GLY A 180 11.60 -2.69 -28.42
N LYS A 181 10.76 -3.61 -27.91
CA LYS A 181 9.29 -3.45 -27.85
C LYS A 181 8.75 -3.16 -26.45
N PHE A 182 9.60 -2.89 -25.46
CA PHE A 182 9.15 -2.75 -24.09
C PHE A 182 9.94 -1.70 -23.31
N VAL A 183 9.26 -1.13 -22.30
CA VAL A 183 9.84 -0.22 -21.33
C VAL A 183 9.86 -0.90 -19.95
N ILE A 184 10.95 -0.73 -19.22
CA ILE A 184 11.09 -1.13 -17.82
C ILE A 184 11.35 0.11 -16.97
N PHE A 185 11.30 -0.01 -15.65
CA PHE A 185 11.51 1.12 -14.75
C PHE A 185 12.87 1.05 -14.03
N PRO A 186 13.40 2.20 -13.53
CA PRO A 186 14.70 2.26 -12.86
C PRO A 186 14.66 1.87 -11.37
N TYR A 187 13.49 1.59 -10.80
CA TYR A 187 13.32 1.31 -9.37
C TYR A 187 13.71 -0.14 -9.06
N THR A 188 14.47 -0.36 -7.99
CA THR A 188 15.07 -1.67 -7.72
C THR A 188 14.23 -2.60 -6.85
N ASP A 189 13.18 -2.14 -6.20
CA ASP A 189 12.40 -2.90 -5.22
C ASP A 189 11.84 -4.23 -5.76
N LEU A 190 11.24 -4.24 -6.97
CA LEU A 190 10.78 -5.47 -7.62
C LEU A 190 11.95 -6.40 -7.90
N TYR A 191 13.03 -5.88 -8.45
CA TYR A 191 14.21 -6.68 -8.83
C TYR A 191 14.93 -7.23 -7.59
N THR A 192 14.91 -6.50 -6.49
CA THR A 192 15.40 -6.97 -5.18
C THR A 192 14.54 -8.11 -4.64
N ALA A 193 13.21 -8.00 -4.75
CA ALA A 193 12.29 -9.11 -4.43
C ALA A 193 12.55 -10.33 -5.31
N TYR A 194 12.85 -10.10 -6.58
CA TYR A 194 13.23 -11.15 -7.52
C TYR A 194 14.51 -11.86 -7.08
N ALA A 195 15.53 -11.09 -6.64
CA ALA A 195 16.77 -11.66 -6.12
C ALA A 195 16.54 -12.50 -4.86
N LEU A 196 15.66 -12.08 -3.99
CA LEU A 196 15.30 -12.81 -2.77
C LEU A 196 14.60 -14.14 -3.09
N LEU A 197 13.71 -14.16 -4.09
CA LEU A 197 12.95 -15.34 -4.46
C LEU A 197 13.72 -16.33 -5.33
N TYR A 198 14.55 -15.84 -6.25
CA TYR A 198 15.16 -16.65 -7.31
C TYR A 198 16.69 -16.56 -7.36
N GLY A 199 17.29 -15.75 -6.50
CA GLY A 199 18.74 -15.58 -6.38
C GLY A 199 19.30 -14.41 -7.18
N LYS A 200 20.35 -13.79 -6.61
CA LYS A 200 21.07 -12.63 -7.17
C LYS A 200 21.52 -12.85 -8.61
N SER A 201 22.19 -13.99 -8.88
CA SER A 201 22.72 -14.27 -10.21
C SER A 201 21.63 -14.32 -11.29
N ARG A 202 20.45 -14.83 -10.97
CA ARG A 202 19.33 -14.90 -11.87
C ARG A 202 18.89 -13.52 -12.31
N ILE A 203 18.58 -12.63 -11.37
CA ILE A 203 18.09 -11.29 -11.70
C ILE A 203 19.11 -10.45 -12.45
N LEU A 204 20.39 -10.53 -12.10
CA LEU A 204 21.43 -9.81 -12.83
C LEU A 204 21.58 -10.30 -14.28
N THR A 205 21.46 -11.60 -14.50
CA THR A 205 21.45 -12.18 -15.84
C THR A 205 20.25 -11.71 -16.64
N ASP A 206 19.05 -11.76 -16.04
CA ASP A 206 17.81 -11.32 -16.68
C ASP A 206 17.88 -9.83 -17.05
N LEU A 207 18.27 -8.95 -16.13
CA LEU A 207 18.41 -7.51 -16.39
C LEU A 207 19.40 -7.21 -17.53
N ASN A 208 20.56 -7.88 -17.54
CA ASN A 208 21.52 -7.73 -18.64
C ASN A 208 20.93 -8.19 -19.97
N ALA A 209 20.17 -9.30 -19.98
CA ALA A 209 19.49 -9.78 -21.18
C ALA A 209 18.43 -8.78 -21.67
N LEU A 210 17.66 -8.17 -20.77
CA LEU A 210 16.68 -7.13 -21.12
C LEU A 210 17.36 -5.91 -21.76
N MET A 211 18.44 -5.41 -21.14
CA MET A 211 19.18 -4.28 -21.69
C MET A 211 19.78 -4.57 -23.07
N LYS A 212 20.40 -5.75 -23.26
CA LYS A 212 20.88 -6.22 -24.56
C LYS A 212 19.76 -6.39 -25.58
N ASN A 213 18.55 -6.71 -25.13
CA ASN A 213 17.36 -6.84 -25.98
C ASN A 213 16.69 -5.50 -26.29
N GLY A 214 17.31 -4.37 -25.89
CA GLY A 214 16.84 -3.02 -26.21
C GLY A 214 15.72 -2.53 -25.32
N ALA A 215 15.71 -2.95 -24.05
CA ALA A 215 14.82 -2.37 -23.05
C ALA A 215 15.05 -0.85 -22.93
N VAL A 216 13.97 -0.07 -22.94
CA VAL A 216 14.02 1.34 -22.57
C VAL A 216 13.77 1.45 -21.08
N VAL A 217 14.60 2.20 -20.37
CA VAL A 217 14.43 2.46 -18.92
C VAL A 217 13.80 3.83 -18.76
N ASP A 218 12.60 3.90 -18.14
CA ASP A 218 11.89 5.16 -17.97
C ASP A 218 11.02 5.14 -16.68
N THR A 219 10.61 6.33 -16.24
CA THR A 219 9.70 6.46 -15.09
C THR A 219 8.28 6.01 -15.45
N TYR A 220 7.49 5.60 -14.46
CA TYR A 220 6.11 5.16 -14.69
C TYR A 220 5.25 6.13 -15.51
N PRO A 221 5.20 7.44 -15.19
CA PRO A 221 4.38 8.37 -15.98
C PRO A 221 4.86 8.52 -17.43
N SER A 222 6.18 8.54 -17.65
CA SER A 222 6.76 8.64 -18.99
C SER A 222 6.53 7.37 -19.81
N ALA A 223 6.77 6.19 -19.20
CA ALA A 223 6.48 4.90 -19.81
C ALA A 223 5.00 4.76 -20.22
N PHE A 224 4.08 5.17 -19.34
CA PHE A 224 2.65 5.14 -19.63
C PHE A 224 2.28 6.08 -20.78
N ARG A 225 2.85 7.29 -20.82
CA ARG A 225 2.66 8.22 -21.95
C ARG A 225 3.12 7.58 -23.27
N ARG A 226 4.29 6.94 -23.30
CA ARG A 226 4.81 6.26 -24.50
C ARG A 226 3.91 5.11 -24.95
N TYR A 227 3.36 4.36 -23.96
CA TYR A 227 2.38 3.31 -24.24
C TYR A 227 1.10 3.89 -24.88
N THR A 228 0.55 4.97 -24.33
CA THR A 228 -0.67 5.60 -24.85
C THR A 228 -0.49 6.23 -26.23
N LEU A 229 0.74 6.61 -26.59
CA LEU A 229 1.11 7.08 -27.93
C LEU A 229 1.40 5.95 -28.92
N GLY A 230 1.36 4.68 -28.48
CA GLY A 230 1.66 3.52 -29.32
C GLY A 230 3.15 3.31 -29.62
N GLU A 231 4.06 4.02 -28.93
CA GLU A 231 5.50 3.87 -29.13
C GLU A 231 5.99 2.49 -28.68
N TYR A 232 5.42 1.99 -27.56
CA TYR A 232 5.75 0.68 -27.00
C TYR A 232 4.49 -0.11 -26.66
N PRO A 233 4.33 -1.33 -27.19
CA PRO A 233 3.16 -2.16 -26.90
C PRO A 233 3.18 -2.84 -25.54
N MET A 234 4.30 -2.74 -24.79
CA MET A 234 4.48 -3.32 -23.44
C MET A 234 5.26 -2.39 -22.54
N ILE A 235 4.84 -2.32 -21.30
CA ILE A 235 5.56 -1.59 -20.23
C ILE A 235 5.47 -2.35 -18.90
N LEU A 236 6.59 -2.42 -18.18
CA LEU A 236 6.61 -2.88 -16.80
C LEU A 236 6.20 -1.70 -15.90
N ILE A 237 5.08 -1.83 -15.14
CA ILE A 237 4.47 -0.69 -14.48
C ILE A 237 3.57 -1.14 -13.31
N THR A 238 3.07 -0.18 -12.52
CA THR A 238 2.08 -0.48 -11.49
C THR A 238 0.66 -0.58 -12.06
N SER A 239 -0.17 -1.39 -11.44
CA SER A 239 -1.59 -1.63 -11.77
C SER A 239 -2.46 -0.37 -11.78
N ALA A 240 -2.08 0.69 -11.06
CA ALA A 240 -2.76 1.99 -11.12
C ALA A 240 -2.86 2.54 -12.55
N PHE A 241 -1.84 2.31 -13.39
CA PHE A 241 -1.86 2.72 -14.79
C PHE A 241 -2.75 1.84 -15.67
N TYR A 242 -2.95 0.58 -15.29
CA TYR A 242 -3.97 -0.26 -15.91
C TYR A 242 -5.38 0.30 -15.65
N SER A 243 -5.70 0.62 -14.40
CA SER A 243 -6.96 1.30 -14.05
C SER A 243 -7.14 2.64 -14.81
N GLN A 244 -6.07 3.42 -14.95
CA GLN A 244 -6.12 4.66 -15.74
C GLN A 244 -6.35 4.40 -17.24
N ALA A 245 -5.75 3.35 -17.81
CA ALA A 245 -5.97 2.97 -19.19
C ALA A 245 -7.43 2.58 -19.44
N GLU A 246 -8.01 1.74 -18.57
CA GLU A 246 -9.41 1.35 -18.66
C GLU A 246 -10.36 2.55 -18.59
N LYS A 247 -10.16 3.46 -17.63
CA LYS A 247 -10.96 4.70 -17.50
C LYS A 247 -10.88 5.61 -18.71
N LYS A 248 -9.77 5.58 -19.45
CA LYS A 248 -9.56 6.35 -20.67
C LYS A 248 -9.95 5.61 -21.95
N GLY A 249 -10.46 4.38 -21.85
CA GLY A 249 -10.78 3.53 -23.00
C GLY A 249 -9.55 3.11 -23.82
N ILE A 250 -8.36 3.13 -23.23
CA ILE A 250 -7.12 2.72 -23.90
C ILE A 250 -7.03 1.19 -23.81
N PRO A 251 -6.89 0.47 -24.94
CA PRO A 251 -6.78 -0.98 -24.93
C PRO A 251 -5.57 -1.42 -24.11
N ALA A 252 -5.81 -2.13 -23.01
CA ALA A 252 -4.78 -2.61 -22.12
C ALA A 252 -5.16 -3.94 -21.48
N ARG A 253 -4.14 -4.75 -21.15
CA ARG A 253 -4.23 -5.90 -20.24
C ARG A 253 -3.07 -5.80 -19.26
N PHE A 254 -3.32 -6.26 -18.06
CA PHE A 254 -2.30 -6.31 -17.00
C PHE A 254 -2.12 -7.72 -16.50
N LYS A 255 -0.88 -8.12 -16.22
CA LYS A 255 -0.57 -9.40 -15.59
C LYS A 255 0.70 -9.32 -14.76
N SER A 256 0.76 -10.09 -13.68
CA SER A 256 2.00 -10.36 -12.97
C SER A 256 2.91 -11.25 -13.80
N LEU A 257 4.23 -11.07 -13.66
CA LEU A 257 5.27 -11.96 -14.19
C LEU A 257 5.79 -12.82 -13.03
N ASP A 258 6.41 -13.98 -13.31
CA ASP A 258 7.08 -14.86 -12.35
C ASP A 258 6.43 -15.00 -10.96
N PHE A 259 6.00 -13.90 -10.33
CA PHE A 259 5.29 -13.80 -9.05
C PHE A 259 4.42 -12.54 -9.01
N ALA A 260 3.42 -12.53 -8.15
CA ALA A 260 2.57 -11.37 -7.92
C ALA A 260 3.22 -10.46 -6.86
N TYR A 261 3.90 -9.43 -7.32
CA TYR A 261 4.52 -8.43 -6.45
C TYR A 261 3.51 -7.35 -6.08
N LEU A 262 3.16 -7.29 -4.80
CA LEU A 262 2.23 -6.30 -4.24
C LEU A 262 2.99 -5.32 -3.37
N THR A 263 2.93 -4.04 -3.73
CA THR A 263 3.40 -2.92 -2.89
C THR A 263 2.28 -2.46 -1.97
N THR A 264 2.62 -2.04 -0.75
CA THR A 264 1.68 -1.44 0.20
C THR A 264 2.13 -0.02 0.51
N HIS A 265 1.22 0.94 0.36
CA HIS A 265 1.46 2.31 0.77
C HIS A 265 0.76 2.58 2.09
N GLN A 266 1.49 3.17 3.02
CA GLN A 266 1.14 3.22 4.42
C GLN A 266 1.29 4.62 4.97
N LEU A 267 0.52 4.92 6.00
CA LEU A 267 0.62 6.14 6.80
C LEU A 267 0.87 5.78 8.25
N GLY A 268 1.72 6.54 8.93
CA GLY A 268 1.97 6.43 10.36
C GLY A 268 2.01 7.80 11.03
N VAL A 269 1.56 7.88 12.29
CA VAL A 269 1.65 9.11 13.08
C VAL A 269 3.09 9.32 13.54
N ARG A 270 3.64 10.51 13.32
CA ARG A 270 4.97 10.87 13.80
C ARG A 270 4.97 11.06 15.32
N LYS A 271 5.98 10.54 16.01
CA LYS A 271 6.21 10.90 17.42
C LYS A 271 6.44 12.41 17.52
N ASN A 272 5.90 13.01 18.56
CA ASN A 272 5.95 14.46 18.80
C ASN A 272 5.24 15.29 17.69
N ALA A 273 4.29 14.70 16.96
CA ALA A 273 3.43 15.42 16.04
C ALA A 273 2.73 16.61 16.74
N ARG A 274 2.59 17.72 16.03
CA ARG A 274 1.88 18.90 16.54
C ARG A 274 0.38 18.68 16.65
N HIS A 275 -0.16 17.85 15.74
CA HIS A 275 -1.59 17.58 15.62
C HIS A 275 -1.85 16.06 15.67
N PRO A 276 -1.55 15.38 16.82
CA PRO A 276 -1.57 13.93 16.89
C PRO A 276 -2.97 13.32 16.74
N ASN A 277 -4.03 14.02 17.20
CA ASN A 277 -5.39 13.51 17.05
C ASN A 277 -5.91 13.71 15.62
N ALA A 278 -5.60 14.83 14.98
CA ALA A 278 -5.89 15.06 13.57
C ALA A 278 -5.19 14.03 12.69
N ALA A 279 -3.93 13.68 13.02
CA ALA A 279 -3.18 12.63 12.31
C ALA A 279 -3.82 11.26 12.48
N ARG A 280 -4.22 10.87 13.70
CA ARG A 280 -4.92 9.60 13.95
C ARG A 280 -6.26 9.54 13.20
N LEU A 281 -7.06 10.62 13.28
CA LEU A 281 -8.35 10.69 12.60
C LEU A 281 -8.21 10.60 11.08
N LEU A 282 -7.26 11.34 10.49
CA LEU A 282 -7.01 11.33 9.06
C LEU A 282 -6.55 9.93 8.59
N ILE A 283 -5.59 9.30 9.27
CA ILE A 283 -5.08 7.97 8.91
C ILE A 283 -6.20 6.92 9.03
N ALA A 284 -6.97 6.92 10.11
CA ALA A 284 -8.09 6.01 10.30
C ALA A 284 -9.13 6.19 9.18
N PHE A 285 -9.48 7.42 8.83
CA PHE A 285 -10.38 7.70 7.71
C PHE A 285 -9.81 7.20 6.38
N MET A 286 -8.54 7.51 6.08
CA MET A 286 -7.90 7.17 4.80
C MET A 286 -7.73 5.68 4.57
N SER A 287 -7.75 4.86 5.61
CA SER A 287 -7.75 3.38 5.50
C SER A 287 -9.16 2.78 5.42
N GLY A 288 -10.21 3.57 5.66
CA GLY A 288 -11.59 3.11 5.69
C GLY A 288 -12.24 2.98 4.30
N PRO A 289 -13.45 2.34 4.24
CA PRO A 289 -14.09 2.02 2.96
C PRO A 289 -14.50 3.24 2.13
N GLU A 290 -14.82 4.37 2.75
CA GLU A 290 -15.15 5.60 2.04
C GLU A 290 -13.91 6.19 1.33
N ALA A 291 -12.80 6.27 2.03
CA ALA A 291 -11.53 6.73 1.46
C ALA A 291 -11.00 5.73 0.42
N HIS A 292 -11.18 4.42 0.62
CA HIS A 292 -10.83 3.41 -0.37
C HIS A 292 -11.49 3.71 -1.72
N ARG A 293 -12.77 4.07 -1.74
CA ARG A 293 -13.46 4.47 -2.99
C ARG A 293 -12.88 5.75 -3.60
N ILE A 294 -12.46 6.71 -2.77
CA ILE A 294 -11.77 7.93 -3.26
C ILE A 294 -10.43 7.54 -3.90
N TRP A 295 -9.62 6.70 -3.23
CA TRP A 295 -8.36 6.21 -3.77
C TRP A 295 -8.54 5.51 -5.13
N GLU A 296 -9.50 4.61 -5.23
CA GLU A 296 -9.71 3.82 -6.44
C GLU A 296 -10.31 4.64 -7.59
N ASN A 297 -11.29 5.49 -7.29
CA ASN A 297 -11.99 6.28 -8.33
C ASN A 297 -11.19 7.48 -8.82
N GLU A 298 -10.52 8.22 -7.92
CA GLU A 298 -9.85 9.46 -8.28
C GLU A 298 -8.40 9.23 -8.71
N ILE A 299 -7.72 8.30 -8.07
CA ILE A 299 -6.28 8.12 -8.22
C ILE A 299 -5.97 6.88 -9.07
N GLY A 300 -6.89 5.91 -9.11
CA GLY A 300 -6.70 4.61 -9.75
C GLY A 300 -5.93 3.61 -8.89
N ASN A 301 -5.73 3.91 -7.60
CA ASN A 301 -5.09 3.01 -6.65
C ASN A 301 -6.15 2.25 -5.85
N GLY A 302 -6.28 0.95 -6.10
CA GLY A 302 -7.11 0.06 -5.30
C GLY A 302 -6.42 -0.37 -4.00
N ASN A 303 -7.04 -1.29 -3.27
CA ASN A 303 -6.46 -1.87 -2.09
C ASN A 303 -6.83 -3.37 -2.01
N ALA A 304 -5.85 -4.24 -2.15
CA ALA A 304 -6.04 -5.70 -2.16
C ALA A 304 -6.60 -6.27 -0.85
N PHE A 305 -6.61 -5.49 0.23
CA PHE A 305 -7.29 -5.86 1.47
C PHE A 305 -8.81 -5.79 1.37
N TYR A 306 -9.36 -4.96 0.48
CA TYR A 306 -10.78 -4.84 0.23
C TYR A 306 -11.25 -5.87 -0.80
N PRO A 307 -12.32 -6.64 -0.51
CA PRO A 307 -12.76 -7.73 -1.39
C PRO A 307 -13.32 -7.26 -2.74
N ASP A 308 -13.85 -6.03 -2.80
CA ASP A 308 -14.43 -5.38 -3.98
C ASP A 308 -13.41 -4.60 -4.83
N SER A 309 -12.17 -4.44 -4.36
CA SER A 309 -11.12 -3.74 -5.10
C SER A 309 -10.64 -4.51 -6.33
N TYR A 310 -10.34 -3.80 -7.42
CA TYR A 310 -9.69 -4.40 -8.59
C TYR A 310 -8.30 -4.99 -8.25
N GLU A 311 -7.58 -4.43 -7.29
CA GLU A 311 -6.31 -4.98 -6.79
C GLU A 311 -6.50 -6.38 -6.18
N ARG A 312 -7.63 -6.60 -5.49
CA ARG A 312 -7.99 -7.93 -4.99
C ARG A 312 -8.25 -8.91 -6.15
N GLN A 313 -8.91 -8.44 -7.23
CA GLN A 313 -9.15 -9.26 -8.41
C GLN A 313 -7.83 -9.66 -9.09
N LEU A 314 -6.88 -8.72 -9.26
CA LEU A 314 -5.55 -9.01 -9.79
C LEU A 314 -4.79 -10.05 -8.94
N ALA A 315 -4.87 -9.94 -7.61
CA ALA A 315 -4.28 -10.93 -6.70
C ALA A 315 -4.88 -12.33 -6.88
N LEU A 316 -6.22 -12.41 -7.01
CA LEU A 316 -6.93 -13.67 -7.23
C LEU A 316 -6.62 -14.28 -8.61
N GLU A 317 -6.50 -13.45 -9.65
CA GLU A 317 -6.09 -13.91 -10.98
C GLU A 317 -4.68 -14.47 -10.96
N ALA A 318 -3.73 -13.78 -10.33
CA ALA A 318 -2.37 -14.27 -10.16
C ALA A 318 -2.34 -15.62 -9.41
N GLN A 319 -3.12 -15.74 -8.34
CA GLN A 319 -3.24 -16.99 -7.59
C GLN A 319 -3.79 -18.16 -8.44
N LYS A 320 -4.82 -17.89 -9.27
CA LYS A 320 -5.38 -18.90 -10.19
C LYS A 320 -4.35 -19.42 -11.21
N THR A 321 -3.37 -18.60 -11.58
CA THR A 321 -2.27 -19.01 -12.49
C THR A 321 -1.13 -19.69 -11.75
N GLY A 322 -1.23 -19.91 -10.43
CA GLY A 322 -0.21 -20.56 -9.61
C GLY A 322 0.96 -19.65 -9.22
N LEU A 323 0.86 -18.35 -9.49
CA LEU A 323 1.89 -17.39 -9.08
C LEU A 323 1.90 -17.19 -7.56
N LYS A 324 3.11 -17.18 -6.97
CA LYS A 324 3.28 -16.82 -5.56
C LYS A 324 3.00 -15.33 -5.37
N SER A 325 2.28 -14.97 -4.32
CA SER A 325 2.17 -13.60 -3.88
C SER A 325 3.39 -13.21 -3.06
N PHE A 326 3.90 -12.01 -3.28
CA PHE A 326 5.01 -11.45 -2.52
C PHE A 326 4.66 -10.05 -2.02
N ARG A 327 4.82 -9.85 -0.70
CA ARG A 327 4.80 -8.55 -0.02
C ARG A 327 5.98 -8.51 0.94
N TRP A 328 6.67 -7.37 0.99
CA TRP A 328 7.83 -7.19 1.85
C TRP A 328 7.50 -7.46 3.33
N ALA A 329 6.39 -6.93 3.82
CA ALA A 329 5.97 -7.08 5.22
C ALA A 329 5.52 -8.51 5.61
N GLU A 330 5.22 -9.37 4.65
CA GLU A 330 4.70 -10.72 4.89
C GLU A 330 5.73 -11.82 4.58
N TRP A 331 6.79 -11.51 3.83
CA TRP A 331 7.77 -12.52 3.46
C TRP A 331 8.84 -12.65 4.56
N PRO A 332 9.05 -13.85 5.13
CA PRO A 332 10.01 -14.05 6.22
C PRO A 332 11.41 -13.55 5.87
N GLY A 333 12.00 -12.71 6.74
CA GLY A 333 13.34 -12.14 6.57
C GLY A 333 13.49 -11.10 5.48
N ALA A 334 12.41 -10.74 4.77
CA ALA A 334 12.51 -9.83 3.63
C ALA A 334 12.82 -8.39 4.05
N LEU A 335 12.23 -7.93 5.15
CA LEU A 335 12.47 -6.56 5.64
C LEU A 335 13.89 -6.42 6.18
N GLU A 336 14.40 -7.41 6.93
CA GLU A 336 15.79 -7.42 7.41
C GLU A 336 16.77 -7.46 6.23
N PHE A 337 16.47 -8.26 5.20
CA PHE A 337 17.29 -8.28 4.00
C PHE A 337 17.27 -6.91 3.32
N MET A 338 16.12 -6.27 3.19
CA MET A 338 15.98 -4.96 2.54
C MET A 338 16.79 -3.87 3.26
N GLY A 339 16.83 -3.87 4.60
CA GLY A 339 17.65 -2.97 5.42
C GLY A 339 19.13 -3.35 5.48
N SER A 340 19.58 -4.40 4.77
CA SER A 340 20.95 -4.90 4.86
C SER A 340 21.89 -4.25 3.84
N LYS A 341 23.20 -4.22 4.18
CA LYS A 341 24.26 -3.80 3.26
C LYS A 341 24.26 -4.62 1.95
N ALA A 342 23.93 -5.91 2.03
CA ALA A 342 23.85 -6.79 0.86
C ALA A 342 22.76 -6.34 -0.11
N SER A 343 21.62 -5.88 0.39
CA SER A 343 20.53 -5.29 -0.42
C SER A 343 20.97 -3.98 -1.08
N ASP A 344 21.66 -3.11 -0.35
CA ASP A 344 22.19 -1.84 -0.88
C ASP A 344 23.21 -2.06 -2.00
N GLU A 345 24.12 -3.02 -1.83
CA GLU A 345 25.12 -3.38 -2.84
C GLU A 345 24.45 -3.95 -4.09
N LEU A 346 23.45 -4.82 -3.90
CA LEU A 346 22.67 -5.37 -4.99
C LEU A 346 21.88 -4.29 -5.74
N ALA A 347 21.22 -3.37 -5.03
CA ALA A 347 20.49 -2.26 -5.64
C ALA A 347 21.41 -1.34 -6.47
N LYS A 348 22.65 -1.09 -6.00
CA LYS A 348 23.67 -0.33 -6.76
C LYS A 348 24.08 -1.07 -8.04
N GLU A 349 24.33 -2.39 -7.96
CA GLU A 349 24.71 -3.21 -9.10
C GLU A 349 23.58 -3.25 -10.16
N MET A 350 22.34 -3.49 -9.75
CA MET A 350 21.18 -3.43 -10.64
C MET A 350 21.00 -2.03 -11.25
N GLY A 351 21.20 -0.98 -10.44
CA GLY A 351 21.12 0.40 -10.92
C GLY A 351 22.18 0.75 -11.98
N MET A 352 23.39 0.18 -11.91
CA MET A 352 24.40 0.31 -12.97
C MET A 352 23.94 -0.35 -14.27
N ILE A 353 23.45 -1.59 -14.21
CA ILE A 353 22.91 -2.30 -15.38
C ILE A 353 21.77 -1.49 -16.03
N LEU A 354 20.83 -0.98 -15.23
CA LEU A 354 19.69 -0.20 -15.73
C LEU A 354 20.07 1.15 -16.35
N ARG A 355 21.27 1.66 -16.05
CA ARG A 355 21.84 2.86 -16.70
C ARG A 355 22.74 2.53 -17.90
N GLY A 356 22.92 1.26 -18.23
CA GLY A 356 23.76 0.82 -19.33
C GLY A 356 25.27 0.93 -19.01
N GLN A 357 25.62 0.79 -17.74
CA GLN A 357 26.99 0.88 -17.21
C GLN A 357 27.56 -0.51 -16.86
#